data_138e79f03c620b1f61bdbb8104152872
#
_entry.id   138e79f03c620b1f61bdbb8104152872
#
_cell.length_a   1.000
_cell.length_b   1.000
_cell.length_c   1.000
_cell.angle_alpha   90.00
_cell.angle_beta   90.00
_cell.angle_gamma   90.00
#
_symmetry.space_group_name_H-M   'P 1'
#
loop_
_entity.id
_entity.type
_entity.pdbx_description
1 polymer ?
#
loop_
_entity_poly.entity_id
_entity_poly.type
_entity_poly.pdbx_seq_one_letter_code
_entity_poly.pdbx_strand_id
1 'polypeptide(L)'
;EYPFTITNDGVNIFPLGAMQLTQRSSNARVSSGVPTLDEMCGGGFFKDSIILATGATGTGKTLLVSKFLVDGCKHGERAILFAYEESRAQLSRNAYSWGVDFEAMEEQGRLKIICAYPESAGLEDHLQIIKTEISQFKPSRVAIDSLSA
;
A
#
# COMPACT_ATOMS: atom_id res chain seq x y z
N GLU A 1 -20.06 -15.52 -14.58
CA GLU A 1 -18.66 -15.42 -15.03
C GLU A 1 -17.78 -15.14 -13.85
N TYR A 2 -16.68 -15.87 -13.72
CA TYR A 2 -15.68 -15.64 -12.68
C TYR A 2 -14.36 -15.26 -13.37
N PRO A 3 -13.74 -14.11 -13.01
CA PRO A 3 -12.41 -13.79 -13.50
C PRO A 3 -11.39 -14.82 -13.00
N PHE A 4 -10.41 -15.13 -13.82
CA PHE A 4 -9.35 -16.07 -13.47
C PHE A 4 -8.01 -15.63 -14.09
N THR A 5 -6.91 -16.06 -13.47
CA THR A 5 -5.56 -15.94 -14.02
C THR A 5 -4.92 -17.33 -14.14
N ILE A 6 -3.98 -17.44 -15.07
CA ILE A 6 -3.16 -18.64 -15.23
C ILE A 6 -1.73 -18.28 -14.83
N THR A 7 -1.20 -18.99 -13.85
CA THR A 7 0.17 -18.81 -13.36
C THR A 7 0.93 -20.13 -13.47
N ASN A 8 2.21 -20.12 -13.16
CA ASN A 8 3.02 -21.34 -13.12
C ASN A 8 2.50 -22.38 -12.11
N ASP A 9 1.73 -21.94 -11.12
CA ASP A 9 1.12 -22.80 -10.09
C ASP A 9 -0.28 -23.29 -10.46
N GLY A 10 -0.79 -22.92 -11.65
CA GLY A 10 -2.09 -23.34 -12.15
C GLY A 10 -3.09 -22.20 -12.38
N VAL A 11 -4.39 -22.54 -12.37
CA VAL A 11 -5.49 -21.61 -12.59
C VAL A 11 -5.97 -21.04 -11.24
N ASN A 12 -5.94 -19.72 -11.10
CA ASN A 12 -6.47 -19.00 -9.94
C ASN A 12 -7.81 -18.37 -10.32
N ILE A 13 -8.88 -18.76 -9.65
CA ILE A 13 -10.23 -18.24 -9.86
C ILE A 13 -10.54 -17.22 -8.75
N PHE A 14 -11.14 -16.08 -9.10
CA PHE A 14 -11.58 -15.05 -8.16
C PHE A 14 -13.11 -15.11 -7.97
N PRO A 15 -13.63 -15.88 -6.99
CA PRO A 15 -15.07 -16.02 -6.76
C PRO A 15 -15.62 -14.79 -6.03
N LEU A 16 -15.93 -13.72 -6.76
CA LEU A 16 -16.43 -12.47 -6.18
C LEU A 16 -17.72 -12.64 -5.35
N GLY A 17 -18.53 -13.66 -5.66
CA GLY A 17 -19.78 -13.92 -4.96
C GLY A 17 -19.66 -14.71 -3.64
N ALA A 18 -18.47 -15.22 -3.31
CA ALA A 18 -18.26 -16.06 -2.12
C ALA A 18 -17.53 -15.33 -0.98
N MET A 19 -17.20 -14.05 -1.16
CA MET A 19 -16.50 -13.27 -0.13
C MET A 19 -17.46 -12.86 0.98
N GLN A 20 -17.40 -13.55 2.11
CA GLN A 20 -18.09 -13.11 3.33
C GLN A 20 -17.21 -12.04 4.03
N LEU A 21 -17.84 -10.95 4.45
CA LEU A 21 -17.19 -9.92 5.26
C LEU A 21 -17.06 -10.45 6.71
N THR A 22 -15.99 -11.17 6.97
CA THR A 22 -15.68 -11.74 8.30
C THR A 22 -14.61 -10.93 9.04
N GLN A 23 -14.43 -9.68 8.69
CA GLN A 23 -13.41 -8.81 9.29
C GLN A 23 -13.69 -8.59 10.77
N ARG A 24 -12.64 -8.76 11.59
CA ARG A 24 -12.70 -8.39 13.01
C ARG A 24 -12.51 -6.88 13.12
N SER A 25 -13.42 -6.22 13.83
CA SER A 25 -13.28 -4.80 14.15
C SER A 25 -12.34 -4.60 15.33
N SER A 26 -11.46 -3.61 15.24
CA SER A 26 -10.52 -3.21 16.29
C SER A 26 -10.66 -1.73 16.60
N ASN A 27 -10.60 -1.37 17.88
CA ASN A 27 -10.52 0.03 18.32
C ASN A 27 -9.08 0.57 18.34
N ALA A 28 -8.10 -0.26 17.98
CA ALA A 28 -6.70 0.18 17.90
C ALA A 28 -6.52 1.20 16.78
N ARG A 29 -5.73 2.23 17.07
CA ARG A 29 -5.41 3.30 16.12
C ARG A 29 -3.97 3.19 15.66
N VAL A 30 -3.73 3.60 14.43
CA VAL A 30 -2.41 3.76 13.82
C VAL A 30 -2.26 5.19 13.32
N SER A 31 -1.09 5.77 13.53
CA SER A 31 -0.80 7.11 13.05
C SER A 31 -0.78 7.17 11.52
N SER A 32 -1.29 8.25 10.97
CA SER A 32 -1.14 8.60 9.55
C SER A 32 0.29 9.05 9.20
N GLY A 33 1.14 9.30 10.20
CA GLY A 33 2.43 9.98 10.04
C GLY A 33 2.31 11.50 9.95
N VAL A 34 1.10 12.05 10.11
CA VAL A 34 0.80 13.49 10.11
C VAL A 34 -0.01 13.82 11.36
N PRO A 35 0.61 14.42 12.41
CA PRO A 35 -0.03 14.65 13.71
C PRO A 35 -1.36 15.39 13.64
N THR A 36 -1.44 16.44 12.83
CA THR A 36 -2.68 17.22 12.67
C THR A 36 -3.82 16.37 12.07
N LEU A 37 -3.50 15.47 11.13
CA LEU A 37 -4.49 14.55 10.57
C LEU A 37 -4.92 13.50 11.60
N ASP A 38 -3.99 13.03 12.42
CA ASP A 38 -4.31 12.11 13.50
C ASP A 38 -5.26 12.73 14.52
N GLU A 39 -5.06 14.01 14.90
CA GLU A 39 -5.97 14.77 15.77
C GLU A 39 -7.37 14.86 15.14
N MET A 40 -7.46 15.22 13.85
CA MET A 40 -8.73 15.31 13.13
C MET A 40 -9.46 13.97 13.08
N CYS A 41 -8.72 12.86 13.06
CA CYS A 41 -9.26 11.49 13.03
C CYS A 41 -9.43 10.88 14.43
N GLY A 42 -9.31 11.67 15.51
CA GLY A 42 -9.49 11.18 16.87
C GLY A 42 -8.38 10.23 17.35
N GLY A 43 -7.13 10.49 16.93
CA GLY A 43 -5.94 9.73 17.32
C GLY A 43 -5.39 8.79 16.25
N GLY A 44 -5.66 9.10 14.98
CA GLY A 44 -5.21 8.32 13.82
C GLY A 44 -6.29 7.42 13.21
N PHE A 45 -5.91 6.58 12.27
CA PHE A 45 -6.83 5.67 11.56
C PHE A 45 -7.11 4.40 12.37
N PHE A 46 -8.26 3.79 12.21
CA PHE A 46 -8.46 2.45 12.74
C PHE A 46 -7.56 1.45 12.04
N LYS A 47 -6.96 0.53 12.79
CA LYS A 47 -5.94 -0.41 12.29
C LYS A 47 -6.46 -1.33 11.18
N ASP A 48 -7.75 -1.60 11.17
CA ASP A 48 -8.45 -2.47 10.22
C ASP A 48 -9.22 -1.70 9.13
N SER A 49 -8.99 -0.38 9.01
CA SER A 49 -9.68 0.45 8.03
C SER A 49 -8.98 0.51 6.69
N ILE A 50 -9.76 0.77 5.66
CA ILE A 50 -9.29 1.14 4.32
C ILE A 50 -9.50 2.64 4.15
N ILE A 51 -8.42 3.35 3.85
CA ILE A 51 -8.44 4.81 3.66
C ILE A 51 -8.23 5.12 2.19
N LEU A 52 -9.16 5.86 1.61
CA LEU A 52 -9.04 6.36 0.25
C LEU A 52 -8.68 7.86 0.28
N ALA A 53 -7.50 8.20 -0.23
CA ALA A 53 -7.09 9.59 -0.41
C ALA A 53 -7.34 10.03 -1.85
N THR A 54 -8.18 11.05 -2.06
CA THR A 54 -8.51 11.60 -3.38
C THR A 54 -8.10 13.05 -3.48
N GLY A 55 -7.79 13.51 -4.67
CA GLY A 55 -7.41 14.89 -4.91
C GLY A 55 -6.72 15.08 -6.27
N ALA A 56 -6.63 16.32 -6.73
CA ALA A 56 -5.94 16.66 -7.97
C ALA A 56 -4.44 16.29 -7.90
N THR A 57 -3.80 16.21 -9.06
CA THR A 57 -2.34 16.01 -9.14
C THR A 57 -1.61 17.13 -8.39
N GLY A 58 -0.56 16.80 -7.66
CA GLY A 58 0.22 17.78 -6.89
C GLY A 58 -0.34 18.14 -5.51
N THR A 59 -1.48 17.57 -5.08
CA THR A 59 -2.08 17.87 -3.76
C THR A 59 -1.42 17.15 -2.59
N GLY A 60 -0.39 16.33 -2.82
CA GLY A 60 0.36 15.66 -1.77
C GLY A 60 -0.13 14.25 -1.42
N LYS A 61 -0.89 13.58 -2.28
CA LYS A 61 -1.34 12.19 -2.04
C LYS A 61 -0.18 11.24 -1.79
N THR A 62 0.80 11.21 -2.69
CA THR A 62 2.03 10.39 -2.57
C THR A 62 2.83 10.74 -1.32
N LEU A 63 2.89 12.02 -0.94
CA LEU A 63 3.54 12.45 0.30
C LEU A 63 2.82 11.89 1.53
N LEU A 64 1.48 11.97 1.56
CA LEU A 64 0.68 11.41 2.66
C LEU A 64 0.89 9.91 2.79
N VAL A 65 0.83 9.18 1.68
CA VAL A 65 1.10 7.74 1.62
C VAL A 65 2.51 7.44 2.14
N SER A 66 3.51 8.19 1.70
CA SER A 66 4.90 8.03 2.15
C SER A 66 5.02 8.26 3.66
N LYS A 67 4.41 9.30 4.21
CA LYS A 67 4.41 9.58 5.67
C LYS A 67 3.77 8.44 6.46
N PHE A 68 2.65 7.89 5.99
CA PHE A 68 1.98 6.76 6.62
C PHE A 68 2.87 5.50 6.67
N LEU A 69 3.54 5.16 5.57
CA LEU A 69 4.44 4.00 5.52
C LEU A 69 5.68 4.19 6.39
N VAL A 70 6.30 5.37 6.30
CA VAL A 70 7.51 5.72 7.06
C VAL A 70 7.26 5.73 8.56
N ASP A 71 6.12 6.24 8.99
CA ASP A 71 5.75 6.21 10.40
C ASP A 71 5.69 4.77 10.93
N GLY A 72 5.08 3.85 10.19
CA GLY A 72 5.09 2.44 10.52
C GLY A 72 6.50 1.85 10.61
N CYS A 73 7.33 2.11 9.62
CA CYS A 73 8.72 1.63 9.61
C CYS A 73 9.52 2.15 10.82
N LYS A 74 9.33 3.40 11.22
CA LYS A 74 9.97 3.99 12.42
C LYS A 74 9.54 3.31 13.71
N HIS A 75 8.31 2.83 13.77
CA HIS A 75 7.78 2.08 14.91
C HIS A 75 8.04 0.57 14.85
N GLY A 76 8.89 0.12 13.92
CA GLY A 76 9.27 -1.29 13.79
C GLY A 76 8.31 -2.15 13.00
N GLU A 77 7.31 -1.54 12.38
CA GLU A 77 6.36 -2.23 11.50
C GLU A 77 6.98 -2.51 10.13
N ARG A 78 6.38 -3.45 9.40
CA ARG A 78 6.67 -3.66 7.98
C ARG A 78 5.61 -3.00 7.14
N ALA A 79 6.04 -2.29 6.10
CA ALA A 79 5.18 -1.57 5.19
C ALA A 79 5.47 -1.96 3.74
N ILE A 80 4.43 -1.97 2.90
CA ILE A 80 4.57 -2.24 1.47
C ILE A 80 3.86 -1.15 0.66
N LEU A 81 4.53 -0.69 -0.40
CA LEU A 81 4.00 0.25 -1.38
C LEU A 81 3.91 -0.42 -2.74
N PHE A 82 2.72 -0.45 -3.31
CA PHE A 82 2.50 -0.74 -4.72
C PHE A 82 2.36 0.57 -5.48
N ALA A 83 3.31 0.86 -6.37
CA ALA A 83 3.39 2.12 -7.12
C ALA A 83 3.14 1.86 -8.61
N TYR A 84 2.09 2.49 -9.14
CA TYR A 84 1.65 2.30 -10.53
C TYR A 84 1.82 3.53 -11.41
N GLU A 85 2.17 4.69 -10.84
CA GLU A 85 2.33 5.95 -11.59
C GLU A 85 3.77 6.42 -11.68
N GLU A 86 4.59 6.11 -10.69
CA GLU A 86 5.98 6.58 -10.60
C GLU A 86 6.97 5.42 -10.64
N SER A 87 8.08 5.64 -11.33
CA SER A 87 9.21 4.73 -11.29
C SER A 87 9.88 4.76 -9.91
N ARG A 88 10.60 3.69 -9.57
CA ARG A 88 11.36 3.61 -8.32
C ARG A 88 12.30 4.80 -8.13
N ALA A 89 13.02 5.19 -9.18
CA ALA A 89 13.95 6.31 -9.12
C ALA A 89 13.24 7.66 -8.85
N GLN A 90 12.06 7.85 -9.41
CA GLN A 90 11.24 9.04 -9.12
C GLN A 90 10.76 9.07 -7.67
N LEU A 91 10.24 7.93 -7.19
CA LEU A 91 9.80 7.79 -5.80
C LEU A 91 10.93 8.03 -4.81
N SER A 92 12.11 7.40 -4.99
CA SER A 92 13.27 7.59 -4.11
C SER A 92 13.73 9.05 -4.11
N ARG A 93 13.82 9.68 -5.28
CA ARG A 93 14.18 11.11 -5.40
C ARG A 93 13.17 12.01 -4.68
N ASN A 94 11.88 11.77 -4.87
CA ASN A 94 10.83 12.57 -4.25
C ASN A 94 10.84 12.36 -2.73
N ALA A 95 10.95 11.13 -2.25
CA ALA A 95 11.05 10.80 -0.84
C ALA A 95 12.25 11.48 -0.17
N TYR A 96 13.40 11.45 -0.81
CA TYR A 96 14.61 12.11 -0.31
C TYR A 96 14.42 13.62 -0.13
N SER A 97 13.71 14.28 -1.05
CA SER A 97 13.37 15.71 -0.92
C SER A 97 12.48 16.03 0.31
N TRP A 98 11.79 15.03 0.83
CA TRP A 98 10.95 15.13 2.04
C TRP A 98 11.64 14.62 3.31
N GLY A 99 12.94 14.36 3.23
CA GLY A 99 13.74 13.83 4.33
C GLY A 99 13.46 12.34 4.63
N VAL A 100 13.07 11.58 3.64
CA VAL A 100 12.77 10.16 3.73
C VAL A 100 13.72 9.36 2.86
N ASP A 101 14.38 8.37 3.44
CA ASP A 101 15.26 7.44 2.75
C ASP A 101 14.58 6.06 2.64
N PHE A 102 13.95 5.81 1.50
CA PHE A 102 13.30 4.55 1.22
C PHE A 102 14.30 3.40 1.07
N GLU A 103 15.46 3.65 0.50
CA GLU A 103 16.49 2.63 0.28
C GLU A 103 17.00 2.08 1.61
N ALA A 104 17.31 2.94 2.56
CA ALA A 104 17.73 2.53 3.90
C ALA A 104 16.62 1.71 4.62
N MET A 105 15.34 2.04 4.42
CA MET A 105 14.24 1.28 5.02
C MET A 105 14.06 -0.10 4.37
N GLU A 106 14.31 -0.21 3.08
CA GLU A 106 14.28 -1.50 2.37
C GLU A 106 15.46 -2.40 2.77
N GLU A 107 16.66 -1.83 2.89
CA GLU A 107 17.84 -2.57 3.41
C GLU A 107 17.60 -3.12 4.82
N GLN A 108 16.87 -2.40 5.65
CA GLN A 108 16.46 -2.85 6.98
C GLN A 108 15.34 -3.91 6.95
N GLY A 109 14.78 -4.23 5.77
CA GLY A 109 13.68 -5.17 5.61
C GLY A 109 12.34 -4.67 6.19
N ARG A 110 12.19 -3.36 6.38
CA ARG A 110 10.98 -2.74 6.94
C ARG A 110 10.04 -2.19 5.88
N LEU A 111 10.58 -1.81 4.73
CA LEU A 111 9.81 -1.33 3.58
C LEU A 111 10.03 -2.27 2.41
N LYS A 112 9.00 -2.45 1.59
CA LYS A 112 9.09 -3.06 0.26
C LYS A 112 8.35 -2.18 -0.72
N ILE A 113 8.98 -1.85 -1.84
CA ILE A 113 8.37 -1.04 -2.90
C ILE A 113 8.31 -1.88 -4.17
N ILE A 114 7.11 -2.00 -4.73
CA ILE A 114 6.84 -2.69 -5.97
C ILE A 114 6.32 -1.66 -6.97
N CYS A 115 7.11 -1.41 -8.00
CA CYS A 115 6.73 -0.54 -9.10
C CYS A 115 6.31 -1.40 -10.28
N ALA A 116 5.14 -1.14 -10.83
CA ALA A 116 4.66 -1.78 -12.06
C ALA A 116 3.85 -0.76 -12.86
N TYR A 117 3.87 -0.88 -14.19
CA TYR A 117 2.97 -0.09 -15.03
C TYR A 117 1.61 -0.79 -15.09
N PRO A 118 0.49 -0.05 -14.96
CA PRO A 118 -0.86 -0.64 -14.99
C PRO A 118 -1.11 -1.47 -16.25
N GLU A 119 -0.58 -1.01 -17.39
CA GLU A 119 -0.76 -1.67 -18.69
C GLU A 119 0.10 -2.93 -18.87
N SER A 120 1.00 -3.22 -17.94
CA SER A 120 1.91 -4.37 -18.04
C SER A 120 1.21 -5.71 -17.81
N ALA A 121 0.03 -5.70 -17.18
CA ALA A 121 -0.72 -6.89 -16.82
C ALA A 121 -2.22 -6.56 -16.65
N GLY A 122 -3.07 -7.58 -16.62
CA GLY A 122 -4.48 -7.42 -16.29
C GLY A 122 -4.71 -7.12 -14.81
N LEU A 123 -5.91 -6.64 -14.47
CA LEU A 123 -6.28 -6.34 -13.08
C LEU A 123 -6.12 -7.57 -12.16
N GLU A 124 -6.51 -8.74 -12.66
CA GLU A 124 -6.43 -10.00 -11.93
C GLU A 124 -4.97 -10.38 -11.62
N ASP A 125 -4.06 -10.12 -12.55
CA ASP A 125 -2.63 -10.38 -12.36
C ASP A 125 -2.04 -9.44 -11.32
N HIS A 126 -2.40 -8.15 -11.34
CA HIS A 126 -2.02 -7.19 -10.30
C HIS A 126 -2.55 -7.60 -8.93
N LEU A 127 -3.81 -8.04 -8.84
CA LEU A 127 -4.39 -8.55 -7.58
C LEU A 127 -3.64 -9.79 -7.08
N GLN A 128 -3.22 -10.69 -7.97
CA GLN A 128 -2.45 -11.86 -7.60
C GLN A 128 -1.07 -11.48 -7.06
N ILE A 129 -0.39 -10.52 -7.71
CA ILE A 129 0.90 -9.98 -7.24
C ILE A 129 0.73 -9.38 -5.84
N ILE A 130 -0.28 -8.52 -5.64
CA ILE A 130 -0.56 -7.89 -4.35
C ILE A 130 -0.76 -8.95 -3.26
N LYS A 131 -1.60 -9.96 -3.50
CA LYS A 131 -1.87 -11.05 -2.55
C LYS A 131 -0.61 -11.82 -2.20
N THR A 132 0.18 -12.20 -3.20
CA THR A 132 1.41 -12.95 -3.03
C THR A 132 2.42 -12.17 -2.19
N GLU A 133 2.64 -10.92 -2.54
CA GLU A 133 3.59 -10.05 -1.85
C GLU A 133 3.20 -9.76 -0.40
N ILE A 134 1.91 -9.50 -0.15
CA ILE A 134 1.39 -9.34 1.22
C ILE A 134 1.56 -10.63 2.02
N SER A 135 1.27 -11.78 1.42
CA SER A 135 1.41 -13.08 2.09
C SER A 135 2.85 -13.40 2.48
N GLN A 136 3.80 -13.09 1.61
CA GLN A 136 5.24 -13.34 1.83
C GLN A 136 5.86 -12.34 2.79
N PHE A 137 5.63 -11.04 2.55
CA PHE A 137 6.25 -9.98 3.33
C PHE A 137 5.57 -9.74 4.69
N LYS A 138 4.26 -10.08 4.80
CA LYS A 138 3.41 -9.89 5.99
C LYS A 138 3.49 -8.47 6.55
N PRO A 139 3.19 -7.45 5.75
CA PRO A 139 3.20 -6.07 6.20
C PRO A 139 2.02 -5.79 7.13
N SER A 140 2.18 -4.83 8.04
CA SER A 140 1.08 -4.26 8.82
C SER A 140 0.48 -3.01 8.18
N ARG A 141 1.24 -2.36 7.26
CA ARG A 141 0.76 -1.22 6.46
C ARG A 141 0.93 -1.50 4.99
N VAL A 142 -0.15 -1.30 4.24
CA VAL A 142 -0.18 -1.48 2.79
C VAL A 142 -0.67 -0.19 2.16
N ALA A 143 0.00 0.24 1.10
CA ALA A 143 -0.44 1.37 0.31
C ALA A 143 -0.38 1.05 -1.18
N ILE A 144 -1.32 1.62 -1.93
CA ILE A 144 -1.39 1.54 -3.38
C ILE A 144 -1.48 2.97 -3.92
N ASP A 145 -0.53 3.36 -4.75
CA ASP A 145 -0.45 4.69 -5.36
C ASP A 145 -0.21 4.56 -6.88
N SER A 146 -1.21 4.75 -7.75
CA SER A 146 -2.60 5.04 -7.45
C SER A 146 -3.54 3.99 -8.07
N LEU A 147 -4.83 4.05 -7.67
CA LEU A 147 -5.89 3.20 -8.24
C LEU A 147 -6.53 3.82 -9.51
N SER A 148 -6.14 5.04 -9.85
CA SER A 148 -6.64 5.77 -11.02
C SER A 148 -5.68 5.62 -12.19
N ALA A 149 -5.60 4.44 -12.76
CA ALA A 149 -4.94 4.22 -14.04
C ALA A 149 -5.98 3.93 -15.12
#